data_02a50d88f37757df7d606022afcd5c63
#
_entry.id   02a50d88f37757df7d606022afcd5c63
#
_cell.length_a   1.000
_cell.length_b   1.000
_cell.length_c   1.000
_cell.angle_alpha   90.00
_cell.angle_beta   90.00
_cell.angle_gamma   90.00
#
_symmetry.space_group_name_H-M   'P 1'
#
loop_
_entity.id
_entity.type
_entity.pdbx_description
1 polymer ?
#
loop_
_entity_poly.entity_id
_entity_poly.type
_entity_poly.pdbx_seq_one_letter_code
_entity_poly.pdbx_strand_id
1 'polypeptide(L)'
;MWNHLLTLSISEGEKPPHFHPEFGRFMLEATPGEPWGIGFKDLLKVESNMKWRREVAKAHMAPNESPITLTTFPRLGTKDDYIQPYYPPSGPALRSQFVPDEIANPHIRFPTLAANIRSRRGRKVELNVPVFKDQNTPSPFKDPTVNYDLHQWPEDADVRNGAAKDDHVYMDAMAFGMGSCCLQITFQAKNMTEGRKLYDQLSPLGPILLALTAATPIYKGFLVDTDVRWNQIGAAVDDRTPEELGEAVSTTSLFFFFFFCSCLLT
;
A
#
# COMPACT_ATOMS: atom_id res chain seq x y z
N MET A 1 -14.39 21.45 -8.30
CA MET A 1 -13.06 21.12 -8.83
C MET A 1 -13.07 19.93 -9.80
N TRP A 2 -13.92 18.93 -9.61
CA TRP A 2 -13.98 17.70 -10.43
C TRP A 2 -14.63 17.84 -11.82
N ASN A 3 -15.50 18.85 -12.02
CA ASN A 3 -16.23 19.02 -13.29
C ASN A 3 -15.45 19.66 -14.44
N HIS A 4 -14.23 20.14 -14.22
CA HIS A 4 -13.37 20.71 -15.28
C HIS A 4 -12.42 19.70 -15.93
N LEU A 5 -12.33 18.47 -15.41
CA LEU A 5 -11.50 17.39 -15.96
C LEU A 5 -11.96 16.86 -17.34
N LEU A 6 -13.11 17.29 -17.81
CA LEU A 6 -13.84 16.63 -18.92
C LEU A 6 -13.55 17.21 -20.32
N THR A 7 -12.66 18.19 -20.47
CA THR A 7 -12.52 18.90 -21.75
C THR A 7 -11.20 18.69 -22.52
N LEU A 8 -10.31 17.80 -22.05
CA LEU A 8 -9.16 17.41 -22.86
C LEU A 8 -9.59 16.41 -23.93
N SER A 9 -9.19 16.67 -25.17
CA SER A 9 -9.57 15.97 -26.39
C SER A 9 -9.76 14.46 -26.23
N ILE A 10 -11.02 14.07 -26.15
CA ILE A 10 -11.46 12.69 -26.17
C ILE A 10 -11.30 12.20 -27.60
N SER A 11 -10.61 11.08 -27.83
CA SER A 11 -10.75 10.37 -29.09
C SER A 11 -12.24 10.03 -29.29
N GLU A 12 -12.79 10.29 -30.46
CA GLU A 12 -14.23 10.05 -30.72
C GLU A 12 -14.64 8.67 -30.22
N GLY A 13 -15.54 8.64 -29.22
CA GLY A 13 -16.14 7.43 -28.67
C GLY A 13 -15.53 6.87 -27.39
N GLU A 14 -14.45 7.44 -26.82
CA GLU A 14 -13.96 7.03 -25.49
C GLU A 14 -14.62 7.83 -24.38
N LYS A 15 -15.07 7.12 -23.32
CA LYS A 15 -15.58 7.78 -22.12
C LYS A 15 -14.42 8.34 -21.29
N PRO A 16 -14.62 9.52 -20.67
CA PRO A 16 -13.59 10.13 -19.84
C PRO A 16 -13.22 9.21 -18.66
N PRO A 17 -11.93 9.22 -18.23
CA PRO A 17 -11.48 8.42 -17.10
C PRO A 17 -12.14 8.87 -15.81
N HIS A 18 -12.26 7.97 -14.85
CA HIS A 18 -12.68 8.27 -13.49
C HIS A 18 -11.47 8.33 -12.57
N PHE A 19 -11.48 9.32 -11.67
CA PHE A 19 -10.48 9.47 -10.63
C PHE A 19 -11.13 9.20 -9.27
N HIS A 20 -10.44 8.44 -8.42
CA HIS A 20 -10.94 7.99 -7.14
C HIS A 20 -9.98 8.38 -6.01
N PRO A 21 -10.48 8.52 -4.77
CA PRO A 21 -9.62 8.67 -3.61
C PRO A 21 -8.89 7.36 -3.33
N GLU A 22 -7.58 7.45 -3.13
CA GLU A 22 -6.73 6.34 -2.69
C GLU A 22 -6.33 6.53 -1.22
N PHE A 23 -5.71 5.51 -0.61
CA PHE A 23 -5.32 5.51 0.80
C PHE A 23 -4.45 6.72 1.16
N GLY A 24 -3.39 6.97 0.41
CA GLY A 24 -2.50 8.10 0.67
C GLY A 24 -3.06 9.40 0.12
N ARG A 25 -2.98 10.49 0.90
CA ARG A 25 -3.33 11.84 0.44
C ARG A 25 -2.54 12.27 -0.79
N PHE A 26 -1.32 11.74 -0.93
CA PHE A 26 -0.40 12.01 -2.05
C PHE A 26 -0.65 11.12 -3.27
N MET A 27 -1.60 10.21 -3.19
CA MET A 27 -1.88 9.23 -4.23
C MET A 27 -3.05 9.66 -5.10
N LEU A 28 -3.05 9.17 -6.34
CA LEU A 28 -4.12 9.37 -7.30
C LEU A 28 -4.45 8.03 -7.95
N GLU A 29 -5.68 7.57 -7.77
CA GLU A 29 -6.21 6.40 -8.47
C GLU A 29 -6.97 6.85 -9.73
N ALA A 30 -6.74 6.17 -10.84
CA ALA A 30 -7.46 6.44 -12.09
C ALA A 30 -7.89 5.15 -12.76
N THR A 31 -9.15 5.06 -13.13
CA THR A 31 -9.72 3.96 -13.93
C THR A 31 -10.10 4.44 -15.32
N PRO A 32 -10.17 3.53 -16.33
CA PRO A 32 -10.79 3.87 -17.60
C PRO A 32 -12.27 4.25 -17.39
N GLY A 33 -12.85 5.03 -18.30
CA GLY A 33 -14.26 5.45 -18.23
C GLY A 33 -15.27 4.32 -18.39
N GLU A 34 -14.82 3.17 -18.87
CA GLU A 34 -15.59 1.93 -18.95
C GLU A 34 -14.67 0.71 -18.86
N PRO A 35 -15.20 -0.44 -18.40
CA PRO A 35 -14.43 -1.68 -18.32
C PRO A 35 -13.88 -2.12 -19.66
N TRP A 36 -12.69 -2.73 -19.65
CA TRP A 36 -12.13 -3.37 -20.83
C TRP A 36 -12.90 -4.64 -21.19
N GLY A 37 -13.10 -4.85 -22.49
CA GLY A 37 -13.53 -6.15 -23.00
C GLY A 37 -12.35 -7.12 -23.14
N ILE A 38 -12.66 -8.36 -23.55
CA ILE A 38 -11.67 -9.44 -23.77
C ILE A 38 -11.08 -9.44 -25.18
N GLY A 39 -11.49 -8.51 -26.03
CA GLY A 39 -11.06 -8.43 -27.42
C GLY A 39 -9.71 -7.76 -27.61
N PHE A 40 -8.97 -8.13 -28.65
CA PHE A 40 -7.68 -7.51 -29.01
C PHE A 40 -7.77 -5.99 -29.17
N LYS A 41 -8.89 -5.47 -29.63
CA LYS A 41 -9.10 -4.02 -29.76
C LYS A 41 -8.98 -3.29 -28.42
N ASP A 42 -9.49 -3.92 -27.33
CA ASP A 42 -9.40 -3.32 -26.00
C ASP A 42 -7.99 -3.42 -25.44
N LEU A 43 -7.30 -4.55 -25.65
CA LEU A 43 -5.90 -4.70 -25.25
C LEU A 43 -4.99 -3.65 -25.90
N LEU A 44 -5.21 -3.33 -27.18
CA LEU A 44 -4.44 -2.31 -27.90
C LEU A 44 -4.69 -0.89 -27.41
N LYS A 45 -5.81 -0.63 -26.73
CA LYS A 45 -6.15 0.68 -26.17
C LYS A 45 -5.59 0.92 -24.76
N VAL A 46 -5.19 -0.12 -24.05
CA VAL A 46 -4.77 0.00 -22.63
C VAL A 46 -3.67 1.03 -22.44
N GLU A 47 -2.59 0.93 -23.21
CA GLU A 47 -1.44 1.83 -23.10
C GLU A 47 -1.83 3.28 -23.43
N SER A 48 -2.53 3.53 -24.53
CA SER A 48 -2.96 4.87 -24.91
C SER A 48 -3.89 5.49 -23.87
N ASN A 49 -4.81 4.70 -23.32
CA ASN A 49 -5.70 5.15 -22.26
C ASN A 49 -4.96 5.45 -20.94
N MET A 50 -3.97 4.64 -20.56
CA MET A 50 -3.14 4.92 -19.38
C MET A 50 -2.33 6.21 -19.56
N LYS A 51 -1.77 6.46 -20.74
CA LYS A 51 -1.09 7.72 -21.06
C LYS A 51 -2.05 8.90 -20.97
N TRP A 52 -3.22 8.77 -21.55
CA TRP A 52 -4.24 9.82 -21.50
C TRP A 52 -4.68 10.13 -20.07
N ARG A 53 -4.95 9.13 -19.22
CA ARG A 53 -5.25 9.36 -17.79
C ARG A 53 -4.16 10.18 -17.10
N ARG A 54 -2.90 9.87 -17.39
CA ARG A 54 -1.76 10.60 -16.83
C ARG A 54 -1.70 12.03 -17.32
N GLU A 55 -1.97 12.29 -18.60
CA GLU A 55 -2.05 13.64 -19.18
C GLU A 55 -3.18 14.46 -18.56
N VAL A 56 -4.35 13.85 -18.39
CA VAL A 56 -5.49 14.47 -17.70
C VAL A 56 -5.11 14.86 -16.28
N ALA A 57 -4.50 13.95 -15.52
CA ALA A 57 -4.01 14.26 -14.17
C ALA A 57 -3.03 15.42 -14.17
N LYS A 58 -2.02 15.38 -15.06
CA LYS A 58 -0.99 16.42 -15.17
C LYS A 58 -1.56 17.80 -15.51
N ALA A 59 -2.59 17.87 -16.35
CA ALA A 59 -3.23 19.14 -16.72
C ALA A 59 -3.92 19.84 -15.53
N HIS A 60 -4.16 19.14 -14.44
CA HIS A 60 -4.80 19.66 -13.22
C HIS A 60 -3.84 19.83 -12.04
N MET A 61 -2.56 19.56 -12.26
CA MET A 61 -1.49 19.76 -11.29
C MET A 61 -0.86 21.15 -11.45
N ALA A 62 -0.23 21.62 -10.38
CA ALA A 62 0.56 22.84 -10.45
C ALA A 62 1.80 22.64 -11.36
N PRO A 63 2.40 23.70 -11.90
CA PRO A 63 3.54 23.57 -12.81
C PRO A 63 4.75 22.83 -12.26
N ASN A 64 4.90 22.82 -10.93
CA ASN A 64 5.97 22.12 -10.21
C ASN A 64 5.57 20.71 -9.72
N GLU A 65 4.37 20.24 -10.05
CA GLU A 65 3.87 18.91 -9.71
C GLU A 65 3.93 17.97 -10.91
N SER A 66 4.18 16.71 -10.65
CA SER A 66 4.14 15.64 -11.67
C SER A 66 3.64 14.34 -11.07
N PRO A 67 2.73 13.62 -11.75
CA PRO A 67 2.35 12.31 -11.33
C PRO A 67 3.51 11.34 -11.64
N ILE A 68 3.96 10.62 -10.64
CA ILE A 68 5.00 9.59 -10.78
C ILE A 68 4.46 8.25 -10.34
N THR A 69 4.93 7.18 -10.97
CA THR A 69 4.62 5.81 -10.56
C THR A 69 5.81 5.27 -9.80
N LEU A 70 5.63 5.07 -8.50
CA LEU A 70 6.65 4.49 -7.61
C LEU A 70 6.09 3.22 -6.99
N THR A 71 6.88 2.18 -6.97
CA THR A 71 6.51 0.92 -6.32
C THR A 71 6.36 1.07 -4.81
N THR A 72 7.20 1.91 -4.20
CA THR A 72 7.08 2.39 -2.83
C THR A 72 7.44 3.87 -2.78
N PHE A 73 7.04 4.56 -1.72
CA PHE A 73 7.51 5.92 -1.46
C PHE A 73 8.78 5.85 -0.59
N PRO A 74 9.98 6.00 -1.19
CA PRO A 74 11.25 5.70 -0.48
C PRO A 74 11.49 6.57 0.75
N ARG A 75 11.00 7.81 0.75
CA ARG A 75 11.16 8.77 1.86
C ARG A 75 10.05 8.72 2.90
N LEU A 76 9.01 7.91 2.70
CA LEU A 76 7.92 7.82 3.67
C LEU A 76 8.47 7.42 5.05
N GLY A 77 8.14 8.21 6.05
CA GLY A 77 8.57 7.98 7.43
C GLY A 77 10.04 8.34 7.75
N THR A 78 10.72 9.05 6.87
CA THR A 78 12.04 9.65 7.19
C THR A 78 11.87 10.84 8.14
N LYS A 79 12.97 11.27 8.77
CA LYS A 79 12.96 12.46 9.66
C LYS A 79 12.86 13.78 8.90
N ASP A 80 13.07 13.77 7.58
CA ASP A 80 12.98 14.94 6.73
C ASP A 80 11.55 15.26 6.34
N ASP A 81 11.31 16.47 5.84
CA ASP A 81 10.04 16.87 5.25
C ASP A 81 9.80 16.10 3.95
N TYR A 82 8.97 15.08 4.00
CA TYR A 82 8.57 14.29 2.83
C TYR A 82 7.14 14.60 2.37
N ILE A 83 6.42 15.42 3.15
CA ILE A 83 5.07 15.92 2.84
C ILE A 83 4.98 17.42 3.15
N GLN A 84 4.17 18.14 2.39
CA GLN A 84 3.89 19.56 2.62
C GLN A 84 2.38 19.80 2.65
N PRO A 85 1.88 20.53 3.68
CA PRO A 85 2.64 21.02 4.83
C PRO A 85 3.18 19.87 5.70
N TYR A 86 4.22 20.14 6.48
CA TYR A 86 4.75 19.16 7.44
C TYR A 86 3.78 18.92 8.58
N TYR A 87 3.61 17.66 8.93
CA TYR A 87 2.89 17.21 10.13
C TYR A 87 3.81 16.27 10.92
N PRO A 88 3.91 16.46 12.23
CA PRO A 88 4.71 15.54 13.07
C PRO A 88 4.08 14.14 13.05
N PRO A 89 4.91 13.09 13.12
CA PRO A 89 4.40 11.73 13.26
C PRO A 89 3.48 11.59 14.46
N SER A 90 2.50 10.74 14.35
CA SER A 90 1.48 10.34 15.30
C SER A 90 0.07 10.73 14.84
N GLY A 91 -0.92 10.42 15.64
CA GLY A 91 -2.34 10.68 15.45
C GLY A 91 -3.18 9.51 15.92
N PRO A 92 -4.45 9.73 16.27
CA PRO A 92 -5.29 8.71 16.87
C PRO A 92 -5.65 7.54 15.94
N ALA A 93 -5.59 7.73 14.63
CA ALA A 93 -5.94 6.69 13.67
C ALA A 93 -4.78 5.72 13.43
N LEU A 94 -3.63 6.21 12.98
CA LEU A 94 -2.47 5.38 12.66
C LEU A 94 -1.62 5.05 13.90
N ARG A 95 -1.51 6.00 14.84
CA ARG A 95 -0.65 5.91 16.03
C ARG A 95 0.80 5.53 15.71
N SER A 96 1.26 5.92 14.52
CA SER A 96 2.60 5.60 14.04
C SER A 96 3.65 6.52 14.65
N GLN A 97 4.83 5.96 14.93
CA GLN A 97 5.97 6.79 15.31
C GLN A 97 6.73 7.40 14.13
N PHE A 98 6.33 7.07 12.88
CA PHE A 98 7.02 7.48 11.66
C PHE A 98 6.19 8.37 10.74
N VAL A 99 4.87 8.23 10.74
CA VAL A 99 3.99 8.97 9.85
C VAL A 99 2.82 9.60 10.61
N PRO A 100 2.37 10.79 10.20
CA PRO A 100 1.18 11.44 10.77
C PRO A 100 -0.11 10.83 10.20
N ASP A 101 -1.23 11.05 10.87
CA ASP A 101 -2.55 10.66 10.36
C ASP A 101 -2.90 11.36 9.04
N GLU A 102 -2.36 12.57 8.82
CA GLU A 102 -2.55 13.36 7.61
C GLU A 102 -1.93 12.73 6.36
N ILE A 103 -1.11 11.68 6.50
CA ILE A 103 -0.64 10.91 5.35
C ILE A 103 -1.78 10.16 4.66
N ALA A 104 -2.81 9.79 5.41
CA ALA A 104 -3.99 9.15 4.88
C ALA A 104 -4.92 10.18 4.21
N ASN A 105 -5.65 9.74 3.20
CA ASN A 105 -6.69 10.53 2.58
C ASN A 105 -7.76 10.89 3.65
N PRO A 106 -8.28 12.13 3.67
CA PRO A 106 -9.24 12.58 4.67
C PRO A 106 -10.62 11.89 4.57
N HIS A 107 -10.88 11.11 3.53
CA HIS A 107 -12.09 10.31 3.45
C HIS A 107 -12.13 9.31 4.61
N ILE A 108 -13.22 9.34 5.38
CA ILE A 108 -13.36 8.58 6.64
C ILE A 108 -13.01 7.09 6.55
N ARG A 109 -13.18 6.47 5.38
CA ARG A 109 -12.89 5.07 5.13
C ARG A 109 -11.44 4.70 5.50
N PHE A 110 -10.46 5.54 5.15
CA PHE A 110 -9.05 5.20 5.29
C PHE A 110 -8.53 5.24 6.74
N PRO A 111 -8.73 6.31 7.52
CA PRO A 111 -8.34 6.32 8.92
C PRO A 111 -9.14 5.29 9.74
N THR A 112 -10.43 5.07 9.42
CA THR A 112 -11.25 4.04 10.08
C THR A 112 -10.69 2.64 9.83
N LEU A 113 -10.26 2.33 8.59
CA LEU A 113 -9.67 1.04 8.26
C LEU A 113 -8.40 0.77 9.09
N ALA A 114 -7.49 1.73 9.15
CA ALA A 114 -6.26 1.61 9.93
C ALA A 114 -6.54 1.42 11.43
N ALA A 115 -7.48 2.18 11.98
CA ALA A 115 -7.89 2.05 13.38
C ALA A 115 -8.54 0.68 13.67
N ASN A 116 -9.37 0.16 12.76
CA ASN A 116 -10.02 -1.13 12.91
C ASN A 116 -9.02 -2.29 12.88
N ILE A 117 -8.04 -2.27 11.97
CA ILE A 117 -6.97 -3.27 11.92
C ILE A 117 -6.23 -3.30 13.25
N ARG A 118 -5.75 -2.15 13.74
CA ARG A 118 -5.07 -2.06 15.02
C ARG A 118 -5.92 -2.55 16.18
N SER A 119 -7.19 -2.13 16.24
CA SER A 119 -8.12 -2.54 17.30
C SER A 119 -8.37 -4.04 17.31
N ARG A 120 -8.51 -4.66 16.14
CA ARG A 120 -8.72 -6.11 16.02
C ARG A 120 -7.48 -6.90 16.41
N ARG A 121 -6.29 -6.45 15.99
CA ARG A 121 -5.01 -7.08 16.36
C ARG A 121 -4.66 -6.92 17.84
N GLY A 122 -5.14 -5.83 18.48
CA GLY A 122 -4.69 -5.41 19.81
C GLY A 122 -3.27 -4.80 19.83
N ARG A 123 -2.65 -4.61 18.65
CA ARG A 123 -1.31 -4.02 18.47
C ARG A 123 -1.20 -3.35 17.10
N LYS A 124 -0.15 -2.55 16.88
CA LYS A 124 0.14 -1.97 15.56
C LYS A 124 0.43 -3.06 14.53
N VAL A 125 0.35 -2.72 13.25
CA VAL A 125 0.90 -3.58 12.20
C VAL A 125 2.42 -3.59 12.31
N GLU A 126 3.04 -4.70 11.95
CA GLU A 126 4.47 -4.91 12.09
C GLU A 126 5.07 -5.29 10.75
N LEU A 127 5.70 -4.30 10.10
CA LEU A 127 6.44 -4.52 8.88
C LEU A 127 7.93 -4.53 9.23
N ASN A 128 8.58 -5.65 9.00
CA ASN A 128 10.01 -5.83 9.19
C ASN A 128 10.63 -6.24 7.86
N VAL A 129 11.43 -5.39 7.27
CA VAL A 129 12.09 -5.63 5.97
C VAL A 129 13.56 -5.81 6.22
N PRO A 130 14.19 -6.94 5.79
CA PRO A 130 15.62 -7.15 5.97
C PRO A 130 16.42 -5.98 5.39
N VAL A 131 17.36 -5.44 6.16
CA VAL A 131 18.25 -4.39 5.67
C VAL A 131 19.28 -4.97 4.73
N PHE A 132 19.60 -4.28 3.64
CA PHE A 132 20.72 -4.64 2.78
C PHE A 132 22.02 -4.42 3.55
N LYS A 133 22.82 -5.48 3.70
CA LYS A 133 24.07 -5.45 4.45
C LYS A 133 25.27 -5.24 3.52
N ASP A 134 25.98 -4.15 3.75
CA ASP A 134 27.29 -3.87 3.16
C ASP A 134 28.40 -3.89 4.23
N GLN A 135 29.61 -3.55 3.81
CA GLN A 135 30.76 -3.53 4.72
C GLN A 135 30.67 -2.48 5.85
N ASN A 136 29.76 -1.49 5.73
CA ASN A 136 29.57 -0.42 6.71
C ASN A 136 28.33 -0.66 7.59
N THR A 137 27.54 -1.65 7.27
CA THR A 137 26.30 -1.96 8.02
C THR A 137 26.65 -2.66 9.32
N PRO A 138 26.27 -2.11 10.50
CA PRO A 138 26.49 -2.78 11.79
C PRO A 138 25.88 -4.18 11.83
N SER A 139 26.50 -5.09 12.60
CA SER A 139 25.95 -6.43 12.84
C SER A 139 25.92 -6.73 14.34
N PRO A 140 24.74 -6.89 14.97
CA PRO A 140 23.41 -6.74 14.36
C PRO A 140 23.10 -5.28 13.99
N PHE A 141 22.36 -5.06 12.92
CA PHE A 141 21.78 -3.76 12.62
C PHE A 141 20.55 -3.56 13.49
N LYS A 142 20.49 -2.42 14.18
CA LYS A 142 19.31 -1.96 14.90
C LYS A 142 18.81 -0.69 14.23
N ASP A 143 17.56 -0.66 13.83
CA ASP A 143 16.97 0.49 13.14
C ASP A 143 17.07 1.74 14.04
N PRO A 144 17.93 2.71 13.70
CA PRO A 144 18.19 3.87 14.57
C PRO A 144 17.03 4.87 14.61
N THR A 145 16.01 4.67 13.79
CA THR A 145 14.83 5.55 13.72
C THR A 145 13.73 5.12 14.69
N VAL A 146 13.83 3.92 15.27
CA VAL A 146 12.87 3.42 16.24
C VAL A 146 13.05 4.12 17.59
N ASN A 147 11.98 4.72 18.09
CA ASN A 147 11.96 5.30 19.42
C ASN A 147 11.33 4.34 20.43
N TYR A 148 12.17 3.75 21.29
CA TYR A 148 11.73 2.83 22.34
C TYR A 148 11.16 3.55 23.59
N ASP A 149 11.38 4.85 23.71
CA ASP A 149 10.95 5.66 24.87
C ASP A 149 9.62 6.40 24.59
N LEU A 150 8.94 6.07 23.48
CA LEU A 150 7.65 6.65 23.17
C LEU A 150 6.56 6.02 24.04
N HIS A 151 5.69 6.86 24.63
CA HIS A 151 4.59 6.47 25.52
C HIS A 151 3.29 7.23 25.26
N GLN A 152 3.08 7.68 24.03
CA GLN A 152 1.90 8.45 23.67
C GLN A 152 0.65 7.56 23.57
N TRP A 153 0.83 6.34 23.10
CA TRP A 153 -0.23 5.35 22.91
C TRP A 153 0.11 4.02 23.59
N PRO A 154 -0.89 3.23 24.00
CA PRO A 154 -0.62 1.91 24.59
C PRO A 154 0.25 1.02 23.70
N GLU A 155 0.02 1.07 22.39
CA GLU A 155 0.73 0.25 21.40
C GLU A 155 2.17 0.71 21.16
N ASP A 156 2.62 1.81 21.76
CA ASP A 156 4.04 2.20 21.72
C ASP A 156 4.93 1.21 22.51
N ALA A 157 4.30 0.39 23.34
CA ALA A 157 4.97 -0.74 23.97
C ALA A 157 5.41 -1.84 23.00
N ASP A 158 4.82 -1.95 21.81
CA ASP A 158 5.06 -3.03 20.86
C ASP A 158 6.55 -3.16 20.51
N VAL A 159 7.26 -2.03 20.29
CA VAL A 159 8.70 -2.06 19.99
C VAL A 159 9.53 -2.60 21.15
N ARG A 160 9.14 -2.31 22.41
CA ARG A 160 9.78 -2.86 23.61
C ARG A 160 9.50 -4.35 23.79
N ASN A 161 8.38 -4.81 23.25
CA ASN A 161 7.93 -6.22 23.25
C ASN A 161 8.44 -7.01 22.04
N GLY A 162 9.34 -6.43 21.23
CA GLY A 162 10.02 -7.14 20.16
C GLY A 162 9.39 -6.97 18.76
N ALA A 163 8.49 -6.02 18.55
CA ALA A 163 7.91 -5.73 17.22
C ALA A 163 8.99 -5.31 16.21
N ALA A 164 10.01 -4.54 16.65
CA ALA A 164 11.14 -4.17 15.83
C ALA A 164 12.24 -5.24 15.92
N LYS A 165 12.53 -5.92 14.82
CA LYS A 165 13.52 -7.00 14.74
C LYS A 165 14.92 -6.48 14.43
N ASP A 166 15.93 -7.12 14.99
CA ASP A 166 17.32 -6.87 14.59
C ASP A 166 17.51 -7.23 13.10
N ASP A 167 18.44 -6.54 12.45
CA ASP A 167 18.74 -6.70 11.02
C ASP A 167 17.59 -6.35 10.06
N HIS A 168 16.59 -5.60 10.54
CA HIS A 168 15.45 -5.16 9.74
C HIS A 168 15.18 -3.66 9.87
N VAL A 169 14.60 -3.09 8.84
CA VAL A 169 13.94 -1.79 8.87
C VAL A 169 12.51 -2.01 9.37
N TYR A 170 12.18 -1.38 10.49
CA TYR A 170 10.87 -1.52 11.12
C TYR A 170 9.91 -0.40 10.71
N MET A 171 8.66 -0.74 10.46
CA MET A 171 7.58 0.19 10.14
C MET A 171 6.28 -0.27 10.82
N ASP A 172 5.48 0.69 11.30
CA ASP A 172 4.35 0.43 12.21
C ASP A 172 3.00 0.95 11.71
N ALA A 173 2.90 1.26 10.41
CA ALA A 173 1.69 1.85 9.86
C ALA A 173 1.27 1.21 8.54
N MET A 174 -0.05 1.13 8.34
CA MET A 174 -0.66 0.70 7.08
C MET A 174 -0.15 1.49 5.86
N ALA A 175 0.23 2.75 6.05
CA ALA A 175 0.74 3.62 5.00
C ALA A 175 1.97 3.05 4.26
N PHE A 176 2.82 2.28 4.94
CA PHE A 176 4.01 1.69 4.34
C PHE A 176 3.72 0.57 3.34
N GLY A 177 2.54 -0.02 3.37
CA GLY A 177 2.06 -0.94 2.36
C GLY A 177 1.09 -0.27 1.39
N MET A 178 0.02 0.33 1.91
CA MET A 178 -1.03 0.95 1.09
C MET A 178 -0.60 2.26 0.42
N GLY A 179 0.52 2.85 0.81
CA GLY A 179 1.14 4.00 0.13
C GLY A 179 1.93 3.63 -1.13
N SER A 180 1.84 2.39 -1.58
CA SER A 180 2.53 1.88 -2.77
C SER A 180 1.67 2.01 -4.02
N CYS A 181 2.22 2.49 -5.13
CA CYS A 181 1.51 2.55 -6.41
C CYS A 181 1.32 1.14 -6.98
N CYS A 182 0.12 0.87 -7.50
CA CYS A 182 -0.22 -0.42 -8.10
C CYS A 182 -0.84 -0.24 -9.48
N LEU A 183 -0.57 -1.17 -10.38
CA LEU A 183 -1.43 -1.46 -11.51
C LEU A 183 -2.39 -2.57 -11.07
N GLN A 184 -3.64 -2.23 -10.84
CA GLN A 184 -4.67 -3.18 -10.42
C GLN A 184 -5.49 -3.63 -11.62
N ILE A 185 -5.61 -4.95 -11.81
CA ILE A 185 -6.44 -5.55 -12.86
C ILE A 185 -7.52 -6.37 -12.17
N THR A 186 -8.78 -5.98 -12.35
CA THR A 186 -9.92 -6.65 -11.74
C THR A 186 -10.66 -7.47 -12.77
N PHE A 187 -10.86 -8.75 -12.51
CA PHE A 187 -11.65 -9.64 -13.32
C PHE A 187 -12.98 -9.94 -12.63
N GLN A 188 -14.07 -9.82 -13.36
CA GLN A 188 -15.38 -10.24 -12.89
C GLN A 188 -15.70 -11.65 -13.41
N ALA A 189 -15.79 -12.60 -12.50
CA ALA A 189 -16.23 -13.96 -12.85
C ALA A 189 -17.76 -14.05 -12.88
N LYS A 190 -18.28 -14.91 -13.75
CA LYS A 190 -19.72 -15.13 -13.94
C LYS A 190 -20.38 -15.77 -12.71
N ASN A 191 -19.65 -16.63 -12.02
CA ASN A 191 -20.11 -17.36 -10.81
C ASN A 191 -18.90 -17.86 -9.99
N MET A 192 -19.17 -18.42 -8.82
CA MET A 192 -18.13 -18.91 -7.91
C MET A 192 -17.24 -20.01 -8.49
N THR A 193 -17.80 -20.89 -9.33
CA THR A 193 -17.02 -21.97 -9.95
C THR A 193 -16.00 -21.40 -10.96
N GLU A 194 -16.43 -20.44 -11.76
CA GLU A 194 -15.54 -19.73 -12.68
C GLU A 194 -14.50 -18.91 -11.93
N GLY A 195 -14.90 -18.19 -10.86
CA GLY A 195 -14.00 -17.42 -10.04
C GLY A 195 -12.87 -18.25 -9.42
N ARG A 196 -13.20 -19.43 -8.90
CA ARG A 196 -12.18 -20.37 -8.35
C ARG A 196 -11.23 -20.86 -9.44
N LYS A 197 -11.74 -21.23 -10.62
CA LYS A 197 -10.90 -21.65 -11.74
C LYS A 197 -9.97 -20.52 -12.19
N LEU A 198 -10.49 -19.31 -12.31
CA LEU A 198 -9.69 -18.13 -12.68
C LEU A 198 -8.58 -17.86 -11.66
N TYR A 199 -8.91 -17.93 -10.36
CA TYR A 199 -7.95 -17.78 -9.28
C TYR A 199 -6.81 -18.81 -9.38
N ASP A 200 -7.17 -20.09 -9.53
CA ASP A 200 -6.19 -21.17 -9.63
C ASP A 200 -5.28 -21.02 -10.87
N GLN A 201 -5.83 -20.52 -11.98
CA GLN A 201 -5.07 -20.28 -13.21
C GLN A 201 -4.18 -19.03 -13.16
N LEU A 202 -4.55 -18.00 -12.39
CA LEU A 202 -3.74 -16.80 -12.20
C LEU A 202 -2.63 -17.00 -11.18
N SER A 203 -2.80 -17.88 -10.20
CA SER A 203 -1.82 -18.13 -9.13
C SER A 203 -0.40 -18.43 -9.64
N PRO A 204 -0.19 -19.25 -10.69
CA PRO A 204 1.15 -19.51 -11.23
C PRO A 204 1.81 -18.28 -11.86
N LEU A 205 1.06 -17.25 -12.20
CA LEU A 205 1.60 -15.99 -12.72
C LEU A 205 2.17 -15.09 -11.62
N GLY A 206 1.78 -15.29 -10.35
CA GLY A 206 2.22 -14.48 -9.23
C GLY A 206 3.74 -14.35 -9.13
N PRO A 207 4.53 -15.43 -9.05
CA PRO A 207 5.99 -15.35 -9.00
C PRO A 207 6.61 -14.66 -10.22
N ILE A 208 6.05 -14.89 -11.40
CA ILE A 208 6.51 -14.28 -12.65
C ILE A 208 6.28 -12.77 -12.63
N LEU A 209 5.09 -12.34 -12.20
CA LEU A 209 4.74 -10.92 -12.10
C LEU A 209 5.56 -10.22 -11.01
N LEU A 210 5.81 -10.88 -9.88
CA LEU A 210 6.70 -10.35 -8.84
C LEU A 210 8.10 -10.09 -9.41
N ALA A 211 8.68 -11.03 -10.16
CA ALA A 211 9.99 -10.88 -10.79
C ALA A 211 10.01 -9.76 -11.85
N LEU A 212 8.95 -9.64 -12.65
CA LEU A 212 8.85 -8.63 -13.71
C LEU A 212 8.65 -7.20 -13.16
N THR A 213 8.06 -7.07 -11.99
CA THR A 213 7.71 -5.77 -11.39
C THR A 213 8.58 -5.42 -10.19
N ALA A 214 9.61 -6.22 -9.90
CA ALA A 214 10.55 -5.98 -8.81
C ALA A 214 11.27 -4.64 -8.99
N ALA A 215 11.01 -3.70 -8.08
CA ALA A 215 11.62 -2.37 -8.08
C ALA A 215 11.42 -1.65 -6.73
N THR A 216 11.67 -2.36 -5.62
CA THR A 216 11.37 -1.86 -4.28
C THR A 216 12.57 -1.92 -3.32
N PRO A 217 13.71 -1.34 -3.69
CA PRO A 217 14.95 -1.50 -2.91
C PRO A 217 15.04 -0.57 -1.70
N ILE A 218 14.08 0.35 -1.48
CA ILE A 218 14.19 1.38 -0.43
C ILE A 218 12.89 1.51 0.35
N TYR A 219 13.00 1.39 1.68
CA TYR A 219 11.94 1.71 2.63
C TYR A 219 12.49 2.66 3.72
N LYS A 220 11.73 3.69 4.04
CA LYS A 220 12.05 4.64 5.12
C LYS A 220 13.48 5.20 5.03
N GLY A 221 13.96 5.42 3.79
CA GLY A 221 15.30 5.92 3.52
C GLY A 221 16.44 4.89 3.59
N PHE A 222 16.15 3.63 3.91
CA PHE A 222 17.14 2.56 3.98
C PHE A 222 17.10 1.66 2.73
N LEU A 223 18.28 1.22 2.28
CA LEU A 223 18.37 0.10 1.36
C LEU A 223 17.97 -1.19 2.06
N VAL A 224 17.16 -1.99 1.40
CA VAL A 224 16.63 -3.25 1.94
C VAL A 224 17.01 -4.43 1.05
N ASP A 225 17.08 -5.61 1.64
CA ASP A 225 17.42 -6.87 0.97
C ASP A 225 16.16 -7.53 0.41
N THR A 226 15.42 -6.77 -0.39
CA THR A 226 14.28 -7.25 -1.15
C THR A 226 14.01 -6.34 -2.34
N ASP A 227 13.57 -6.92 -3.46
CA ASP A 227 13.16 -6.17 -4.64
C ASP A 227 11.63 -6.11 -4.78
N VAL A 228 10.91 -6.88 -3.98
CA VAL A 228 9.46 -7.01 -4.04
C VAL A 228 8.80 -6.52 -2.76
N ARG A 229 7.52 -6.15 -2.84
CA ARG A 229 6.76 -5.53 -1.75
C ARG A 229 5.57 -6.37 -1.26
N TRP A 230 5.39 -7.57 -1.80
CA TRP A 230 4.24 -8.41 -1.48
C TRP A 230 4.05 -8.64 0.01
N ASN A 231 5.12 -9.02 0.70
CA ASN A 231 5.07 -9.27 2.14
C ASN A 231 4.77 -8.00 2.95
N GLN A 232 5.28 -6.85 2.52
CA GLN A 232 5.07 -5.56 3.17
C GLN A 232 3.63 -5.08 3.02
N ILE A 233 3.06 -5.22 1.82
CA ILE A 233 1.64 -4.91 1.59
C ILE A 233 0.76 -5.84 2.42
N GLY A 234 1.03 -7.15 2.41
CA GLY A 234 0.31 -8.12 3.21
C GLY A 234 0.36 -7.81 4.71
N ALA A 235 1.55 -7.53 5.24
CA ALA A 235 1.74 -7.18 6.65
C ALA A 235 1.06 -5.85 7.04
N ALA A 236 1.02 -4.88 6.12
CA ALA A 236 0.41 -3.57 6.35
C ALA A 236 -1.11 -3.62 6.57
N VAL A 237 -1.78 -4.66 6.06
CA VAL A 237 -3.23 -4.85 6.15
C VAL A 237 -3.62 -6.11 6.92
N ASP A 238 -2.66 -6.77 7.55
CA ASP A 238 -2.91 -7.98 8.33
C ASP A 238 -3.69 -7.64 9.60
N ASP A 239 -4.94 -8.04 9.65
CA ASP A 239 -5.85 -7.80 10.79
C ASP A 239 -6.03 -9.02 11.70
N ARG A 240 -5.27 -10.11 11.47
CA ARG A 240 -5.37 -11.33 12.27
C ARG A 240 -5.04 -11.08 13.73
N THR A 241 -5.84 -11.68 14.60
CA THR A 241 -5.61 -11.67 16.05
C THR A 241 -4.44 -12.59 16.43
N PRO A 242 -3.89 -12.48 17.64
CA PRO A 242 -2.86 -13.41 18.13
C PRO A 242 -3.28 -14.89 18.05
N GLU A 243 -4.56 -15.18 18.29
CA GLU A 243 -5.11 -16.54 18.18
C GLU A 243 -5.13 -17.04 16.73
N GLU A 244 -5.50 -16.17 15.77
CA GLU A 244 -5.51 -16.50 14.35
C GLU A 244 -4.10 -16.64 13.77
N LEU A 245 -3.11 -16.02 14.40
CA LEU A 245 -1.69 -16.17 14.09
C LEU A 245 -1.06 -17.40 14.76
N GLY A 246 -1.79 -18.07 15.70
CA GLY A 246 -1.26 -19.17 16.48
C GLY A 246 -0.30 -18.75 17.60
N GLU A 247 -0.27 -17.46 17.94
CA GLU A 247 0.56 -16.89 19.01
C GLU A 247 -0.11 -17.01 20.38
N ALA A 248 -1.43 -17.23 20.41
CA ALA A 248 -2.21 -17.46 21.61
C ALA A 248 -3.20 -18.62 21.42
N VAL A 249 -3.61 -19.24 22.52
CA VAL A 249 -4.61 -20.32 22.48
C VAL A 249 -5.98 -19.69 22.27
N SER A 250 -6.69 -20.10 21.22
CA SER A 250 -8.06 -19.67 20.98
C SER A 250 -9.00 -20.17 22.10
N THR A 251 -9.62 -19.25 22.80
CA THR A 251 -10.65 -19.54 23.81
C THR A 251 -12.03 -19.68 23.20
N THR A 252 -12.19 -19.39 21.90
CA THR A 252 -13.48 -19.46 21.20
C THR A 252 -13.32 -20.16 19.86
N SER A 253 -13.81 -21.39 19.78
CA SER A 253 -13.90 -22.14 18.52
C SER A 253 -15.10 -21.63 17.72
N LEU A 254 -14.91 -20.61 16.90
CA LEU A 254 -15.86 -20.24 15.87
C LEU A 254 -15.09 -19.85 14.60
N PHE A 255 -15.03 -20.81 13.69
CA PHE A 255 -14.50 -20.63 12.34
C PHE A 255 -15.42 -19.68 11.54
N PHE A 256 -14.97 -18.45 11.30
CA PHE A 256 -15.41 -17.64 10.17
C PHE A 256 -14.22 -17.32 9.29
N PHE A 257 -14.07 -18.10 8.23
CA PHE A 257 -13.16 -17.77 7.14
C PHE A 257 -13.79 -16.67 6.28
N PHE A 258 -13.39 -15.44 6.46
CA PHE A 258 -13.54 -14.39 5.44
C PHE A 258 -12.26 -14.31 4.61
N PHE A 259 -12.28 -14.95 3.45
CA PHE A 259 -11.25 -14.73 2.42
C PHE A 259 -11.51 -13.40 1.74
N PHE A 260 -10.79 -12.36 2.15
CA PHE A 260 -10.53 -11.21 1.28
C PHE A 260 -9.29 -11.56 0.45
N CYS A 261 -9.50 -12.24 -0.67
CA CYS A 261 -8.45 -12.37 -1.68
C CYS A 261 -8.56 -11.18 -2.63
N SER A 262 -7.95 -10.05 -2.25
CA SER A 262 -7.58 -9.01 -3.19
C SER A 262 -6.34 -9.52 -3.92
N CYS A 263 -6.50 -10.07 -5.13
CA CYS A 263 -5.36 -10.29 -6.02
C CYS A 263 -4.80 -8.92 -6.44
N LEU A 264 -3.92 -8.38 -5.63
CA LEU A 264 -3.06 -7.27 -6.00
C LEU A 264 -1.94 -7.83 -6.88
N LEU A 265 -2.21 -7.92 -8.18
CA LEU A 265 -1.17 -8.11 -9.18
C LEU A 265 -0.49 -6.76 -9.37
N THR A 266 0.73 -6.65 -8.93
CA THR A 266 1.61 -5.48 -9.09
C THR A 266 2.31 -5.50 -10.44
#